data_8db681df917c283f4ff6916e296f1bf9
#
_entry.id   8db681df917c283f4ff6916e296f1bf9
#
_cell.length_a   1.000
_cell.length_b   1.000
_cell.length_c   1.000
_cell.angle_alpha   90.00
_cell.angle_beta   90.00
_cell.angle_gamma   90.00
#
_symmetry.space_group_name_H-M   'P 1'
#
loop_
_entity.id
_entity.type
_entity.pdbx_description
1 polymer ?
#
loop_
_entity_poly.entity_id
_entity_poly.type
_entity_poly.pdbx_seq_one_letter_code
_entity_poly.pdbx_strand_id
1 'polypeptide(L)'
;MIGVAAKLCEMHPQTLRLYERIGLIKPYRAGRKNRIYSDADIERLRQIQRLTHDLGVNLAGVEVIFGLLEQMETMRRRMEEEMDRLRDEMKKRIRELEGG
;
A
#
# COMPACT_ATOMS: atom_id res chain seq x y z
N MET A 1 9.94 -15.57 4.97
CA MET A 1 9.39 -16.93 4.82
C MET A 1 7.90 -16.93 5.14
N ILE A 2 7.14 -17.66 4.33
CA ILE A 2 5.68 -17.65 4.44
C ILE A 2 5.19 -18.17 5.81
N GLY A 3 5.88 -19.15 6.39
CA GLY A 3 5.49 -19.69 7.70
C GLY A 3 5.63 -18.70 8.84
N VAL A 4 6.65 -17.83 8.79
CA VAL A 4 6.84 -16.78 9.79
C VAL A 4 5.75 -15.71 9.64
N ALA A 5 5.48 -15.27 8.42
CA ALA A 5 4.42 -14.30 8.15
C ALA A 5 3.05 -14.84 8.58
N ALA A 6 2.77 -16.11 8.28
CA ALA A 6 1.54 -16.77 8.69
C ALA A 6 1.37 -16.75 10.22
N LYS A 7 2.44 -17.02 10.96
CA LYS A 7 2.43 -16.98 12.41
C LYS A 7 2.20 -15.57 12.96
N LEU A 8 2.92 -14.58 12.42
CA LEU A 8 2.80 -13.19 12.86
C LEU A 8 1.41 -12.62 12.64
N CYS A 9 0.73 -13.07 11.58
CA CYS A 9 -0.62 -12.60 11.23
C CYS A 9 -1.72 -13.55 11.68
N GLU A 10 -1.37 -14.63 12.35
CA GLU A 10 -2.32 -15.69 12.78
C GLU A 10 -3.16 -16.21 11.62
N MET A 11 -2.49 -16.46 10.50
CA MET A 11 -3.11 -16.79 9.22
C MET A 11 -2.54 -18.10 8.69
N HIS A 12 -3.38 -18.91 8.03
CA HIS A 12 -2.90 -20.14 7.43
C HIS A 12 -2.04 -19.83 6.20
N PRO A 13 -0.92 -20.56 5.98
CA PRO A 13 -0.06 -20.33 4.80
C PRO A 13 -0.79 -20.39 3.45
N GLN A 14 -1.81 -21.24 3.32
CA GLN A 14 -2.60 -21.33 2.09
C GLN A 14 -3.39 -20.04 1.83
N THR A 15 -3.85 -19.39 2.89
CA THR A 15 -4.53 -18.09 2.78
C THR A 15 -3.57 -17.03 2.26
N LEU A 16 -2.33 -17.01 2.77
CA LEU A 16 -1.29 -16.11 2.26
C LEU A 16 -1.00 -16.36 0.78
N ARG A 17 -0.92 -17.61 0.36
CA ARG A 17 -0.71 -17.96 -1.04
C ARG A 17 -1.85 -17.49 -1.92
N LEU A 18 -3.09 -17.58 -1.42
CA LEU A 18 -4.25 -17.07 -2.14
C LEU A 18 -4.16 -15.57 -2.34
N TYR A 19 -3.85 -14.82 -1.27
CA TYR A 19 -3.73 -13.36 -1.32
C TYR A 19 -2.60 -12.92 -2.26
N GLU A 20 -1.50 -13.64 -2.27
CA GLU A 20 -0.40 -13.40 -3.19
C GLU A 20 -0.82 -13.65 -4.65
N ARG A 21 -1.52 -14.75 -4.90
CA ARG A 21 -1.98 -15.13 -6.24
C ARG A 21 -2.95 -14.11 -6.85
N ILE A 22 -3.85 -13.55 -6.05
CA ILE A 22 -4.82 -12.55 -6.53
C ILE A 22 -4.27 -11.12 -6.49
N GLY A 23 -3.02 -10.93 -6.07
CA GLY A 23 -2.34 -9.65 -6.11
C GLY A 23 -2.60 -8.71 -4.94
N LEU A 24 -3.23 -9.18 -3.87
CA LEU A 24 -3.43 -8.37 -2.67
C LEU A 24 -2.12 -8.10 -1.92
N ILE A 25 -1.19 -9.03 -2.04
CA ILE A 25 0.13 -8.90 -1.43
C ILE A 25 1.18 -9.32 -2.44
N LYS A 26 2.32 -8.62 -2.45
CA LYS A 26 3.42 -8.90 -3.37
C LYS A 26 4.73 -8.98 -2.59
N PRO A 27 5.04 -10.14 -1.99
CA PRO A 27 6.29 -10.28 -1.25
C PRO A 27 7.48 -10.26 -2.18
N TYR A 28 8.60 -9.79 -1.68
CA TYR A 28 9.88 -9.87 -2.38
C TYR A 28 10.33 -11.33 -2.37
N ARG A 29 10.85 -11.81 -3.50
CA ARG A 29 11.37 -13.18 -3.61
C ARG A 29 12.88 -13.16 -3.71
N ALA A 30 13.54 -13.81 -2.75
CA ALA A 30 14.98 -14.07 -2.78
C ALA A 30 15.17 -15.48 -3.35
N GLY A 31 15.17 -15.60 -4.70
CA GLY A 31 15.21 -16.88 -5.38
C GLY A 31 13.82 -17.47 -5.62
N ARG A 32 13.78 -18.74 -6.05
CA ARG A 32 12.53 -19.37 -6.49
C ARG A 32 11.56 -19.73 -5.37
N LYS A 33 12.07 -20.01 -4.16
CA LYS A 33 11.27 -20.59 -3.07
C LYS A 33 11.10 -19.68 -1.86
N ASN A 34 11.95 -18.66 -1.71
CA ASN A 34 11.96 -17.84 -0.53
C ASN A 34 11.16 -16.56 -0.73
N ARG A 35 10.10 -16.41 0.07
CA ARG A 35 9.31 -15.19 0.14
C ARG A 35 9.78 -14.35 1.30
N ILE A 36 10.01 -13.07 1.04
CA ILE A 36 10.36 -12.10 2.07
C ILE A 36 9.22 -11.10 2.19
N TYR A 37 8.64 -11.02 3.37
CA TYR A 37 7.57 -10.07 3.69
C TYR A 37 8.16 -8.89 4.45
N SER A 38 7.91 -7.69 3.94
CA SER A 38 8.29 -6.46 4.61
C SER A 38 7.34 -6.15 5.76
N ASP A 39 7.71 -5.18 6.61
CA ASP A 39 6.80 -4.70 7.66
C ASP A 39 5.52 -4.13 7.04
N ALA A 40 5.63 -3.47 5.88
CA ALA A 40 4.47 -2.97 5.16
C ALA A 40 3.56 -4.11 4.69
N ASP A 41 4.13 -5.23 4.24
CA ASP A 41 3.36 -6.41 3.85
C ASP A 41 2.61 -7.01 5.05
N ILE A 42 3.28 -7.11 6.19
CA ILE A 42 2.68 -7.62 7.41
C ILE A 42 1.51 -6.72 7.87
N GLU A 43 1.70 -5.41 7.82
CA GLU A 43 0.63 -4.46 8.16
C GLU A 43 -0.54 -4.58 7.20
N ARG A 44 -0.27 -4.76 5.91
CA ARG A 44 -1.31 -4.96 4.90
C ARG A 44 -2.10 -6.25 5.17
N LEU A 45 -1.41 -7.34 5.55
CA LEU A 45 -2.07 -8.60 5.93
C LEU A 45 -2.95 -8.41 7.15
N ARG A 46 -2.53 -7.65 8.13
CA ARG A 46 -3.34 -7.34 9.31
C ARG A 46 -4.58 -6.53 8.95
N GLN A 47 -4.45 -5.60 8.02
CA GLN A 47 -5.61 -4.84 7.52
C GLN A 47 -6.61 -5.75 6.80
N ILE A 48 -6.12 -6.66 5.95
CA ILE A 48 -6.97 -7.65 5.28
C ILE A 48 -7.72 -8.49 6.33
N GLN A 49 -7.00 -8.95 7.35
CA GLN A 49 -7.57 -9.76 8.41
C GLN A 49 -8.66 -9.01 9.19
N ARG A 50 -8.44 -7.75 9.52
CA ARG A 50 -9.45 -6.91 10.18
C ARG A 50 -10.70 -6.76 9.32
N LEU A 51 -10.53 -6.52 8.03
CA LEU A 51 -11.66 -6.37 7.11
C LEU A 51 -12.46 -7.67 6.97
N THR A 52 -11.77 -8.80 6.86
CA THR A 52 -12.43 -10.09 6.63
C THR A 52 -13.01 -10.69 7.90
N HIS A 53 -12.27 -10.68 9.00
CA HIS A 53 -12.72 -11.31 10.26
C HIS A 53 -13.56 -10.39 11.14
N ASP A 54 -13.10 -9.16 11.34
CA ASP A 54 -13.74 -8.25 12.30
C ASP A 54 -14.95 -7.56 11.68
N LEU A 55 -14.88 -7.21 10.40
CA LEU A 55 -15.92 -6.46 9.71
C LEU A 55 -16.74 -7.30 8.73
N GLY A 56 -16.36 -8.55 8.52
CA GLY A 56 -17.09 -9.47 7.65
C GLY A 56 -17.06 -9.12 6.17
N VAL A 57 -16.06 -8.33 5.74
CA VAL A 57 -15.92 -7.97 4.32
C VAL A 57 -15.39 -9.18 3.55
N ASN A 58 -16.03 -9.53 2.45
CA ASN A 58 -15.56 -10.63 1.62
C ASN A 58 -14.32 -10.21 0.80
N LEU A 59 -13.65 -11.17 0.19
CA LEU A 59 -12.40 -10.94 -0.50
C LEU A 59 -12.54 -9.96 -1.68
N ALA A 60 -13.64 -10.04 -2.41
CA ALA A 60 -13.92 -9.09 -3.49
C ALA A 60 -14.05 -7.65 -2.96
N GLY A 61 -14.69 -7.47 -1.81
CA GLY A 61 -14.77 -6.17 -1.14
C GLY A 61 -13.41 -5.66 -0.70
N VAL A 62 -12.54 -6.54 -0.21
CA VAL A 62 -11.16 -6.18 0.17
C VAL A 62 -10.39 -5.66 -1.04
N GLU A 63 -10.52 -6.32 -2.20
CA GLU A 63 -9.88 -5.88 -3.45
C GLU A 63 -10.35 -4.47 -3.84
N VAL A 64 -11.64 -4.20 -3.76
CA VAL A 64 -12.21 -2.89 -4.06
C VAL A 64 -11.66 -1.83 -3.10
N ILE A 65 -11.65 -2.12 -1.80
CA ILE A 65 -11.14 -1.19 -0.78
C ILE A 65 -9.67 -0.84 -1.04
N PHE A 66 -8.83 -1.83 -1.28
CA PHE A 66 -7.42 -1.56 -1.54
C PHE A 66 -7.20 -0.81 -2.85
N GLY A 67 -7.99 -1.09 -3.88
CA GLY A 67 -7.97 -0.32 -5.12
C GLY A 67 -8.28 1.15 -4.89
N LEU A 68 -9.32 1.42 -4.09
CA LEU A 68 -9.69 2.79 -3.74
C LEU A 68 -8.61 3.49 -2.92
N LEU A 69 -8.01 2.79 -1.95
CA LEU A 69 -6.92 3.33 -1.15
C LEU A 69 -5.70 3.70 -2.01
N GLU A 70 -5.37 2.86 -2.99
CA GLU A 70 -4.29 3.14 -3.94
C GLU A 70 -4.60 4.36 -4.80
N GLN A 71 -5.83 4.50 -5.25
CA GLN A 71 -6.26 5.67 -6.01
C GLN A 71 -6.16 6.94 -5.17
N MET A 72 -6.61 6.87 -3.92
CA MET A 72 -6.51 8.00 -2.98
C MET A 72 -5.06 8.40 -2.76
N GLU A 73 -4.17 7.45 -2.57
CA GLU A 73 -2.73 7.72 -2.39
C GLU A 73 -2.12 8.36 -3.63
N THR A 74 -2.48 7.88 -4.82
CA THR A 74 -2.03 8.47 -6.08
C THR A 74 -2.52 9.92 -6.22
N MET A 75 -3.78 10.16 -5.91
CA MET A 75 -4.35 11.51 -5.95
C MET A 75 -3.67 12.43 -4.94
N ARG A 76 -3.42 11.94 -3.73
CA ARG A 76 -2.73 12.71 -2.69
C ARG A 76 -1.33 13.14 -3.16
N ARG A 77 -0.58 12.21 -3.75
CA ARG A 77 0.77 12.52 -4.26
C ARG A 77 0.73 13.55 -5.39
N ARG A 78 -0.23 13.41 -6.31
CA ARG A 78 -0.39 14.38 -7.41
C ARG A 78 -0.73 15.76 -6.89
N MET A 79 -1.59 15.83 -5.87
CA MET A 79 -1.93 17.11 -5.24
C MET A 79 -0.72 17.74 -4.56
N GLU A 80 0.07 16.96 -3.84
CA GLU A 80 1.30 17.45 -3.20
C GLU A 80 2.31 17.96 -4.22
N GLU A 81 2.52 17.23 -5.31
CA GLU A 81 3.41 17.64 -6.41
C GLU A 81 2.93 18.95 -7.04
N GLU A 82 1.63 19.07 -7.26
CA GLU A 82 1.03 20.27 -7.83
C GLU A 82 1.18 21.47 -6.88
N MET A 83 0.95 21.26 -5.58
CA MET A 83 1.14 22.30 -4.56
C MET A 83 2.58 22.76 -4.48
N ASP A 84 3.54 21.82 -4.53
CA ASP A 84 4.96 22.15 -4.52
C ASP A 84 5.35 22.96 -5.75
N ARG A 85 4.86 22.58 -6.91
CA ARG A 85 5.10 23.32 -8.16
C ARG A 85 4.55 24.74 -8.09
N LEU A 86 3.33 24.89 -7.60
CA LEU A 86 2.71 26.21 -7.45
C LEU A 86 3.46 27.08 -6.44
N ARG A 87 3.92 26.47 -5.36
CA ARG A 87 4.71 27.19 -4.36
C ARG A 87 6.03 27.69 -4.96
N ASP A 88 6.69 26.86 -5.74
CA ASP A 88 7.95 27.23 -6.38
C ASP A 88 7.75 28.35 -7.41
N GLU A 89 6.67 28.28 -8.19
CA GLU A 89 6.31 29.33 -9.14
C GLU A 89 6.02 30.66 -8.43
N MET A 90 5.31 30.62 -7.31
CA MET A 90 5.01 31.81 -6.53
C MET A 90 6.29 32.43 -5.93
N LYS A 91 7.18 31.60 -5.41
CA LYS A 91 8.48 32.07 -4.90
C LYS A 91 9.30 32.74 -5.99
N LYS A 92 9.30 32.17 -7.18
CA LYS A 92 9.99 32.72 -8.35
C LYS A 92 9.41 34.09 -8.70
N ARG A 93 8.09 34.22 -8.77
CA ARG A 93 7.41 35.51 -9.06
C ARG A 93 7.71 36.58 -8.02
N ILE A 94 7.70 36.19 -6.76
CA ILE A 94 8.03 37.13 -5.66
C ILE A 94 9.45 37.63 -5.84
N ARG A 95 10.42 36.77 -6.13
CA ARG A 95 11.81 37.15 -6.36
C ARG A 95 11.95 38.07 -7.57
N GLU A 96 11.23 37.80 -8.65
CA GLU A 96 11.24 38.65 -9.85
C GLU A 96 10.69 40.05 -9.54
N LEU A 97 9.66 40.14 -8.73
CA LEU A 97 9.07 41.42 -8.32
C LEU A 97 9.98 42.19 -7.37
N GLU A 98 10.68 41.55 -6.47
CA GLU A 98 11.59 42.15 -5.50
C GLU A 98 12.93 42.51 -6.12
N GLY A 99 13.42 41.68 -7.03
CA GLY A 99 14.71 41.88 -7.70
C GLY A 99 14.69 42.92 -8.80
N GLY A 100 13.56 43.49 -9.05
CA GLY A 100 13.31 44.61 -9.92
C GLY A 100 13.61 44.47 -11.29
#